data_482867ab790c63d1a4df681cfd3afedf
#
_entry.id   482867ab790c63d1a4df681cfd3afedf
#
_cell.length_a   1.000
_cell.length_b   1.000
_cell.length_c   1.000
_cell.angle_alpha   90.00
_cell.angle_beta   90.00
_cell.angle_gamma   90.00
#
_symmetry.space_group_name_H-M   'P 1'
#
loop_
_entity.id
_entity.type
_entity.pdbx_description
1 polymer ?
#
loop_
_entity_poly.entity_id
_entity_poly.type
_entity_poly.pdbx_seq_one_letter_code
_entity_poly.pdbx_strand_id
1 'polypeptide(L)'
;MGATLNTASGLEAYSLTDRGTWLSFKNRGNLAILIEGDRRLFNQYGVMLVNPKKHPHVKATDGQTFIDWLLSDKGQQAIAAFRIEGEQAFFPNARKTGS
;
A
#
# COMPACT_ATOMS: atom_id res chain seq x y z
N MET A 1 8.67 5.28 6.07
CA MET A 1 7.86 6.51 6.18
C MET A 1 7.67 6.98 7.63
N GLY A 2 7.56 6.07 8.61
CA GLY A 2 7.39 6.50 10.00
C GLY A 2 8.48 7.41 10.52
N ALA A 3 9.74 7.13 10.20
CA ALA A 3 10.86 7.97 10.60
C ALA A 3 10.77 9.38 9.97
N THR A 4 10.31 9.46 8.73
CA THR A 4 10.10 10.75 8.05
C THR A 4 9.02 11.57 8.76
N LEU A 5 7.90 10.92 9.15
CA LEU A 5 6.83 11.60 9.88
C LEU A 5 7.28 12.05 11.27
N ASN A 6 8.08 11.25 11.97
CA ASN A 6 8.64 11.66 13.25
C ASN A 6 9.48 12.92 13.12
N THR A 7 10.34 12.96 12.10
CA THR A 7 11.18 14.12 11.83
C THR A 7 10.34 15.34 11.51
N ALA A 8 9.35 15.18 10.62
CA ALA A 8 8.48 16.29 10.23
C ALA A 8 7.67 16.81 11.42
N SER A 9 7.17 15.91 12.28
CA SER A 9 6.44 16.30 13.48
C SER A 9 7.29 17.11 14.44
N GLY A 10 8.54 16.67 14.66
CA GLY A 10 9.45 17.37 15.56
C GLY A 10 9.90 18.74 15.03
N LEU A 11 10.02 18.87 13.71
CA LEU A 11 10.47 20.11 13.06
C LEU A 11 9.30 21.01 12.61
N GLU A 12 8.07 20.55 12.73
CA GLU A 12 6.89 21.23 12.19
C GLU A 12 7.04 21.52 10.70
N ALA A 13 7.52 20.53 9.96
CA ALA A 13 7.88 20.64 8.55
C ALA A 13 6.84 19.99 7.65
N TYR A 14 6.87 20.32 6.37
CA TYR A 14 6.08 19.63 5.35
C TYR A 14 6.74 18.29 5.00
N SER A 15 5.92 17.32 4.69
CA SER A 15 6.40 15.99 4.33
C SER A 15 5.42 15.28 3.41
N LEU A 16 5.94 14.30 2.67
CA LEU A 16 5.13 13.39 1.87
C LEU A 16 5.06 12.05 2.60
N THR A 17 3.88 11.44 2.62
CA THR A 17 3.71 10.11 3.22
C THR A 17 2.66 9.32 2.48
N ASP A 18 2.72 7.99 2.61
CA ASP A 18 1.64 7.12 2.14
C ASP A 18 0.51 7.09 3.18
N ARG A 19 -0.68 6.73 2.72
CA ARG A 19 -1.88 6.72 3.57
C ARG A 19 -1.79 5.71 4.70
N GLY A 20 -1.28 4.50 4.41
CA GLY A 20 -1.19 3.45 5.43
C GLY A 20 -0.31 3.86 6.60
N THR A 21 0.84 4.45 6.32
CA THR A 21 1.74 4.96 7.36
C THR A 21 1.07 6.08 8.15
N TRP A 22 0.42 7.03 7.47
CA TRP A 22 -0.25 8.14 8.13
C TRP A 22 -1.34 7.65 9.09
N LEU A 23 -2.18 6.71 8.65
CA LEU A 23 -3.27 6.18 9.47
C LEU A 23 -2.76 5.43 10.70
N SER A 24 -1.59 4.78 10.60
CA SER A 24 -0.98 4.04 11.69
C SER A 24 -0.12 4.93 12.60
N PHE A 25 0.22 6.12 12.13
CA PHE A 25 1.15 6.99 12.84
C PHE A 25 0.43 7.79 13.93
N LYS A 26 0.90 7.69 15.16
CA LYS A 26 0.22 8.29 16.31
C LYS A 26 0.89 9.56 16.83
N ASN A 27 2.16 9.75 16.54
CA ASN A 27 2.92 10.91 17.02
C ASN A 27 2.79 12.09 16.04
N ARG A 28 1.55 12.43 15.70
CA ARG A 28 1.27 13.43 14.66
C ARG A 28 1.60 14.87 15.07
N GLY A 29 1.55 15.18 16.35
CA GLY A 29 1.75 16.55 16.82
C GLY A 29 0.79 17.49 16.11
N ASN A 30 1.35 18.51 15.46
CA ASN A 30 0.57 19.50 14.69
C ASN A 30 0.44 19.13 13.21
N LEU A 31 0.89 17.93 12.82
CA LEU A 31 0.78 17.50 11.42
C LEU A 31 -0.68 17.29 11.02
N ALA A 32 -1.02 17.71 9.83
CA ALA A 32 -2.33 17.50 9.25
C ALA A 32 -2.19 17.28 7.75
N ILE A 33 -3.14 16.55 7.16
CA ILE A 33 -3.16 16.38 5.72
C ILE A 33 -3.54 17.71 5.07
N LEU A 34 -2.67 18.22 4.21
CA LEU A 34 -2.91 19.45 3.46
C LEU A 34 -3.39 19.17 2.05
N ILE A 35 -2.85 18.14 1.42
CA ILE A 35 -3.18 17.76 0.04
C ILE A 35 -3.30 16.24 -0.03
N GLU A 36 -4.38 15.76 -0.60
CA GLU A 36 -4.58 14.35 -0.91
C GLU A 36 -5.47 14.23 -2.16
N GLY A 37 -5.45 13.07 -2.79
CA GLY A 37 -6.29 12.81 -3.95
C GLY A 37 -5.77 13.37 -5.27
N ASP A 38 -4.66 14.09 -5.26
CA ASP A 38 -4.04 14.58 -6.48
C ASP A 38 -3.41 13.39 -7.21
N ARG A 39 -3.71 13.26 -8.51
CA ARG A 39 -3.22 12.11 -9.28
C ARG A 39 -1.69 12.07 -9.39
N ARG A 40 -1.00 13.18 -9.17
CA ARG A 40 0.47 13.20 -9.11
C ARG A 40 0.99 12.48 -7.88
N LEU A 41 0.13 12.29 -6.87
CA LEU A 41 0.46 11.56 -5.65
C LEU A 41 0.03 10.09 -5.72
N PHE A 42 -0.39 9.62 -6.89
CA PHE A 42 -0.84 8.25 -7.08
C PHE A 42 0.29 7.27 -6.77
N ASN A 43 0.04 6.35 -5.85
CA ASN A 43 1.03 5.39 -5.37
C ASN A 43 0.53 3.97 -5.68
N GLN A 44 0.82 3.48 -6.87
CA GLN A 44 0.41 2.16 -7.32
C GLN A 44 1.33 1.09 -6.75
N TYR A 45 0.74 0.06 -6.16
CA TYR A 45 1.48 -1.11 -5.70
C TYR A 45 1.56 -2.14 -6.82
N GLY A 46 2.68 -2.81 -6.89
CA GLY A 46 2.88 -3.91 -7.82
C GLY A 46 3.20 -5.19 -7.06
N VAL A 47 2.83 -6.32 -7.63
CA VAL A 47 3.22 -7.63 -7.13
C VAL A 47 3.86 -8.41 -8.27
N MET A 48 4.96 -9.08 -7.97
CA MET A 48 5.69 -9.82 -9.00
C MET A 48 6.34 -11.08 -8.42
N LEU A 49 6.39 -12.12 -9.24
CA LEU A 49 7.00 -13.38 -8.85
C LEU A 49 8.51 -13.31 -9.06
N VAL A 50 9.26 -13.76 -8.06
CA VAL A 50 10.71 -13.92 -8.20
C VAL A 50 10.98 -14.96 -9.29
N ASN A 51 11.92 -14.66 -10.19
CA ASN A 51 12.20 -15.49 -11.35
C ASN A 51 12.74 -16.86 -10.94
N PRO A 52 11.98 -17.96 -11.17
CA PRO A 52 12.43 -19.28 -10.77
C PRO A 52 13.61 -19.81 -11.58
N LYS A 53 13.86 -19.26 -12.77
CA LYS A 53 15.02 -19.64 -13.56
C LYS A 53 16.32 -19.13 -12.95
N LYS A 54 16.28 -17.96 -12.30
CA LYS A 54 17.43 -17.40 -11.59
C LYS A 54 17.50 -17.86 -10.14
N HIS A 55 16.37 -18.21 -9.56
CA HIS A 55 16.27 -18.61 -8.16
C HIS A 55 15.46 -19.91 -8.06
N PRO A 56 16.08 -21.07 -8.37
CA PRO A 56 15.34 -22.33 -8.47
C PRO A 56 14.65 -22.81 -7.22
N HIS A 57 15.06 -22.28 -6.05
CA HIS A 57 14.46 -22.68 -4.77
C HIS A 57 13.15 -21.94 -4.45
N VAL A 58 12.75 -20.97 -5.27
CA VAL A 58 11.50 -20.25 -4.98
C VAL A 58 10.28 -21.14 -5.26
N LYS A 59 9.25 -20.95 -4.46
CA LYS A 59 8.00 -21.71 -4.59
C LYS A 59 7.10 -20.99 -5.61
N ALA A 60 7.43 -21.15 -6.88
CA ALA A 60 6.81 -20.40 -7.97
C ALA A 60 5.30 -20.66 -8.06
N THR A 61 4.86 -21.92 -7.90
CA THR A 61 3.43 -22.25 -7.96
C THR A 61 2.66 -21.58 -6.83
N ASP A 62 3.19 -21.64 -5.61
CA ASP A 62 2.56 -21.00 -4.46
C ASP A 62 2.54 -19.49 -4.61
N GLY A 63 3.64 -18.90 -5.09
CA GLY A 63 3.72 -17.47 -5.35
C GLY A 63 2.70 -17.01 -6.38
N GLN A 64 2.54 -17.76 -7.47
CA GLN A 64 1.55 -17.43 -8.49
C GLN A 64 0.12 -17.56 -7.97
N THR A 65 -0.15 -18.57 -7.15
CA THR A 65 -1.46 -18.73 -6.51
C THR A 65 -1.80 -17.51 -5.64
N PHE A 66 -0.83 -17.01 -4.90
CA PHE A 66 -1.02 -15.81 -4.08
C PHE A 66 -1.30 -14.57 -4.94
N ILE A 67 -0.53 -14.38 -6.02
CA ILE A 67 -0.75 -13.28 -6.95
C ILE A 67 -2.15 -13.35 -7.57
N ASP A 68 -2.55 -14.54 -8.02
CA ASP A 68 -3.87 -14.74 -8.61
C ASP A 68 -4.99 -14.42 -7.61
N TRP A 69 -4.79 -14.80 -6.34
CA TRP A 69 -5.75 -14.47 -5.29
C TRP A 69 -5.83 -12.97 -5.05
N LEU A 70 -4.68 -12.28 -5.00
CA LEU A 70 -4.66 -10.84 -4.80
C LEU A 70 -5.46 -10.11 -5.90
N LEU A 71 -5.37 -10.60 -7.14
CA LEU A 71 -6.04 -9.98 -8.28
C LEU A 71 -7.48 -10.45 -8.43
N SER A 72 -7.91 -11.45 -7.66
CA SER A 72 -9.28 -11.96 -7.69
C SER A 72 -10.25 -11.00 -7.00
N ASP A 73 -11.55 -11.21 -7.23
CA ASP A 73 -12.57 -10.41 -6.57
C ASP A 73 -12.46 -10.50 -5.04
N LYS A 74 -12.21 -11.72 -4.53
CA LYS A 74 -12.05 -11.91 -3.08
C LYS A 74 -10.85 -11.16 -2.52
N GLY A 75 -9.72 -11.23 -3.21
CA GLY A 75 -8.52 -10.52 -2.80
C GLY A 75 -8.72 -9.01 -2.84
N GLN A 76 -9.33 -8.50 -3.89
CA GLN A 76 -9.61 -7.08 -4.02
C GLN A 76 -10.59 -6.60 -2.94
N GLN A 77 -11.60 -7.40 -2.63
CA GLN A 77 -12.53 -7.08 -1.53
C GLN A 77 -11.84 -7.09 -0.17
N ALA A 78 -10.93 -8.03 0.06
CA ALA A 78 -10.17 -8.09 1.30
C ALA A 78 -9.32 -6.83 1.48
N ILE A 79 -8.66 -6.38 0.42
CA ILE A 79 -7.86 -5.15 0.45
C ILE A 79 -8.76 -3.94 0.75
N ALA A 80 -9.91 -3.85 0.08
CA ALA A 80 -10.83 -2.73 0.29
C ALA A 80 -11.42 -2.73 1.69
N ALA A 81 -11.61 -3.91 2.29
CA ALA A 81 -12.21 -4.04 3.61
C ALA A 81 -11.24 -3.74 4.75
N PHE A 82 -9.95 -3.68 4.46
CA PHE A 82 -8.95 -3.42 5.50
C PHE A 82 -9.04 -1.98 5.98
N ARG A 83 -9.19 -1.82 7.29
CA ARG A 83 -9.34 -0.51 7.93
C ARG A 83 -8.28 -0.29 8.99
N ILE A 84 -7.84 0.95 9.11
CA ILE A 84 -6.99 1.39 10.21
C ILE A 84 -7.74 2.52 10.90
N GLU A 85 -8.03 2.34 12.18
CA GLU A 85 -8.81 3.32 12.95
C GLU A 85 -10.14 3.68 12.27
N GLY A 86 -10.79 2.68 11.67
CA GLY A 86 -12.05 2.86 10.97
C GLY A 86 -11.97 3.44 9.56
N GLU A 87 -10.78 3.76 9.07
CA GLU A 87 -10.59 4.36 7.76
C GLU A 87 -9.96 3.39 6.77
N GLN A 88 -10.42 3.44 5.54
CA GLN A 88 -9.89 2.59 4.47
C GLN A 88 -8.47 3.00 4.14
N ALA A 89 -7.53 2.03 4.21
CA ALA A 89 -6.11 2.29 4.00
C ALA A 89 -5.69 2.14 2.55
N PHE A 90 -6.30 1.20 1.82
CA PHE A 90 -5.91 0.86 0.45
C PHE A 90 -7.14 0.81 -0.45
N PHE A 91 -6.97 1.21 -1.71
CA PHE A 91 -8.05 1.30 -2.69
C PHE A 91 -7.71 0.39 -3.86
N PRO A 92 -8.28 -0.83 -3.89
CA PRO A 92 -7.94 -1.80 -4.94
C PRO A 92 -8.41 -1.31 -6.30
N ASN A 93 -7.57 -1.50 -7.30
CA ASN A 93 -7.86 -1.09 -8.67
C ASN A 93 -7.34 -2.08 -9.70
N ALA A 94 -7.12 -3.33 -9.31
CA ALA A 94 -6.67 -4.33 -10.25
C ALA A 94 -7.72 -4.54 -11.32
N ARG A 95 -7.30 -4.44 -12.57
CA ARG A 95 -8.18 -4.73 -13.70
C ARG A 95 -8.12 -6.23 -13.99
N LYS A 96 -9.30 -6.82 -14.18
CA LYS A 96 -9.34 -8.14 -14.78
C LYS A 96 -8.88 -7.97 -16.22
N THR A 97 -7.66 -8.41 -16.50
CA THR A 97 -7.21 -8.50 -17.88
C THR A 97 -8.10 -9.52 -18.58
N GLY A 98 -8.65 -9.15 -19.71
CA GLY A 98 -9.63 -9.89 -20.50
C GLY A 98 -9.41 -11.37 -20.71
N SER A 99 -9.10 -12.02 -19.68
CA SER A 99 -9.06 -13.48 -19.59
C SER A 99 -10.43 -13.97 -19.25
#